data_bf3791ca2f819172e8290efeb772b14f
#
_entry.id   bf3791ca2f819172e8290efeb772b14f
#
_cell.length_a   1.000
_cell.length_b   1.000
_cell.length_c   1.000
_cell.angle_alpha   90.00
_cell.angle_beta   90.00
_cell.angle_gamma   90.00
#
_symmetry.space_group_name_H-M   'P 1'
#
loop_
_entity.id
_entity.type
_entity.pdbx_description
1 polymer ?
#
loop_
_entity_poly.entity_id
_entity_poly.type
_entity_poly.pdbx_seq_one_letter_code
_entity_poly.pdbx_strand_id
1 'polypeptide(L)'
;REYLVQITKAAVFPQDYAAAMTIYPQIAAYNRVVTVDIGGFTLDYLLLREGRPDLSVCDSLEKGVITLYNRIISRVSSDFDMLLEDTDIDTIILGKNSDYSDSVIRLVKQMTKQYVDDFLGALRERGIDLKTGCIVFISGGAKLLREYLENTDKIGNIQDCVHEL
;
A
#
# COMPACT_ATOMS: atom_id res chain seq x y z
N ARG A 1 38.38 20.49 -6.80
CA ARG A 1 37.54 21.66 -6.43
C ARG A 1 36.86 21.31 -5.11
N GLU A 2 37.06 22.16 -4.10
CA GLU A 2 36.34 22.07 -2.85
C GLU A 2 35.11 22.99 -2.92
N TYR A 3 33.99 22.52 -2.37
CA TYR A 3 32.74 23.28 -2.29
C TYR A 3 32.35 23.41 -0.81
N LEU A 4 32.06 24.62 -0.39
CA LEU A 4 31.43 24.89 0.89
C LEU A 4 29.91 24.91 0.68
N VAL A 5 29.21 23.99 1.35
CA VAL A 5 27.73 23.93 1.31
C VAL A 5 27.21 24.39 2.67
N GLN A 6 26.36 25.40 2.66
CA GLN A 6 25.70 25.91 3.86
C GLN A 6 24.18 25.68 3.75
N ILE A 7 23.63 24.86 4.62
CA ILE A 7 22.17 24.66 4.73
C ILE A 7 21.61 25.72 5.68
N THR A 8 20.86 26.67 5.15
CA THR A 8 20.29 27.80 5.92
C THR A 8 18.88 27.54 6.43
N LYS A 9 18.17 26.56 5.87
CA LYS A 9 16.80 26.19 6.27
C LYS A 9 16.51 24.72 5.88
N ALA A 10 15.80 24.02 6.74
CA ALA A 10 15.24 22.71 6.48
C ALA A 10 13.73 22.72 6.77
N ALA A 11 12.94 22.00 5.98
CA ALA A 11 11.53 21.74 6.25
C ALA A 11 11.31 20.22 6.25
N VAL A 12 10.51 19.74 7.19
CA VAL A 12 10.19 18.32 7.34
C VAL A 12 8.72 18.14 7.03
N PHE A 13 8.42 17.16 6.19
CA PHE A 13 7.07 16.77 5.82
C PHE A 13 6.89 15.27 6.00
N PRO A 14 5.68 14.78 6.36
CA PRO A 14 5.37 13.35 6.24
C PRO A 14 5.65 12.86 4.82
N GLN A 15 6.19 11.64 4.68
CA GLN A 15 6.51 11.06 3.37
C GLN A 15 5.27 10.99 2.48
N ASP A 16 4.15 10.54 3.02
CA ASP A 16 2.86 10.43 2.35
C ASP A 16 2.36 11.77 1.81
N TYR A 17 2.57 12.85 2.59
CA TYR A 17 2.23 14.20 2.12
C TYR A 17 3.09 14.61 0.93
N ALA A 18 4.39 14.38 1.00
CA ALA A 18 5.30 14.71 -0.08
C ALA A 18 4.93 13.93 -1.36
N ALA A 19 4.61 12.64 -1.25
CA ALA A 19 4.14 11.82 -2.36
C ALA A 19 2.82 12.36 -2.95
N ALA A 20 1.82 12.69 -2.12
CA ALA A 20 0.55 13.26 -2.58
C ALA A 20 0.74 14.59 -3.33
N MET A 21 1.71 15.40 -2.94
CA MET A 21 1.99 16.67 -3.61
C MET A 21 2.53 16.50 -5.03
N THR A 22 3.14 15.38 -5.37
CA THR A 22 3.60 15.10 -6.75
C THR A 22 2.45 14.96 -7.74
N ILE A 23 1.26 14.57 -7.24
CA ILE A 23 0.03 14.42 -8.04
C ILE A 23 -1.07 15.42 -7.63
N TYR A 24 -0.68 16.46 -6.93
CA TYR A 24 -1.65 17.44 -6.43
C TYR A 24 -2.67 17.92 -7.47
N PRO A 25 -2.30 18.19 -8.76
CA PRO A 25 -3.27 18.59 -9.78
C PRO A 25 -4.42 17.59 -9.99
N GLN A 26 -4.15 16.28 -9.80
CA GLN A 26 -5.16 15.23 -10.00
C GLN A 26 -6.10 15.08 -8.79
N ILE A 27 -5.61 15.39 -7.59
CA ILE A 27 -6.36 15.23 -6.34
C ILE A 27 -6.92 16.54 -5.79
N ALA A 28 -6.54 17.68 -6.35
CA ALA A 28 -6.94 19.01 -5.85
C ALA A 28 -8.46 19.28 -5.84
N ALA A 29 -9.23 18.56 -6.66
CA ALA A 29 -10.69 18.67 -6.69
C ALA A 29 -11.38 17.99 -5.49
N TYR A 30 -10.68 17.18 -4.73
CA TYR A 30 -11.24 16.45 -3.59
C TYR A 30 -10.97 17.19 -2.29
N ASN A 31 -12.03 17.44 -1.52
CA ASN A 31 -11.91 18.05 -0.19
C ASN A 31 -11.23 17.11 0.83
N ARG A 32 -11.31 15.81 0.60
CA ARG A 32 -10.71 14.76 1.44
C ARG A 32 -9.92 13.81 0.57
N VAL A 33 -8.64 13.65 0.90
CA VAL A 33 -7.75 12.67 0.27
C VAL A 33 -7.08 11.86 1.38
N VAL A 34 -7.15 10.55 1.27
CA VAL A 34 -6.42 9.63 2.15
C VAL A 34 -5.25 9.07 1.38
N THR A 35 -4.04 9.30 1.85
CA THR A 35 -2.85 8.61 1.35
C THR A 35 -2.61 7.35 2.15
N VAL A 36 -2.25 6.26 1.50
CA VAL A 36 -1.94 4.97 2.11
C VAL A 36 -0.64 4.47 1.50
N ASP A 37 0.42 4.49 2.30
CA ASP A 37 1.73 3.95 1.94
C ASP A 37 1.82 2.49 2.38
N ILE A 38 1.94 1.58 1.42
CA ILE A 38 2.05 0.14 1.69
C ILE A 38 3.51 -0.26 1.59
N GLY A 39 4.22 -0.09 2.71
CA GLY A 39 5.63 -0.44 2.83
C GLY A 39 5.90 -1.93 3.07
N GLY A 40 7.18 -2.25 3.28
CA GLY A 40 7.59 -3.62 3.62
C GLY A 40 7.12 -4.05 5.00
N PHE A 41 7.35 -3.23 6.02
CA PHE A 41 7.03 -3.52 7.43
C PHE A 41 5.73 -2.87 7.89
N THR A 42 5.46 -1.67 7.43
CA THR A 42 4.34 -0.85 7.88
C THR A 42 3.40 -0.51 6.72
N LEU A 43 2.18 -0.19 7.10
CA LEU A 43 1.19 0.48 6.29
C LEU A 43 0.91 1.81 7.00
N ASP A 44 1.30 2.89 6.37
CA ASP A 44 1.16 4.23 6.90
C ASP A 44 -0.01 4.93 6.21
N TYR A 45 -0.74 5.78 6.93
CA TYR A 45 -1.80 6.56 6.31
C TYR A 45 -1.86 7.99 6.87
N LEU A 46 -2.31 8.90 6.01
CA LEU A 46 -2.49 10.31 6.34
C LEU A 46 -3.75 10.84 5.64
N LEU A 47 -4.57 11.57 6.38
CA LEU A 47 -5.69 12.30 5.81
C LEU A 47 -5.26 13.72 5.41
N LEU A 48 -5.58 14.11 4.18
CA LEU A 48 -5.50 15.48 3.71
C LEU A 48 -6.91 16.08 3.67
N ARG A 49 -7.05 17.31 4.19
CA ARG A 49 -8.26 18.12 4.07
C ARG A 49 -7.92 19.37 3.29
N GLU A 50 -8.58 19.57 2.16
CA GLU A 50 -8.31 20.73 1.26
C GLU A 50 -6.82 20.87 0.94
N GLY A 51 -6.13 19.76 0.68
CA GLY A 51 -4.71 19.69 0.36
C GLY A 51 -3.76 19.90 1.55
N ARG A 52 -4.26 19.99 2.79
CA ARG A 52 -3.45 20.16 4.01
C ARG A 52 -3.44 18.88 4.83
N PRO A 53 -2.30 18.46 5.38
CA PRO A 53 -2.23 17.27 6.22
C PRO A 53 -2.98 17.49 7.55
N ASP A 54 -3.88 16.57 7.87
CA ASP A 54 -4.54 16.48 9.17
C ASP A 54 -3.76 15.49 10.05
N LEU A 55 -2.80 16.02 10.79
CA LEU A 55 -1.91 15.21 11.64
C LEU A 55 -2.61 14.53 12.82
N SER A 56 -3.89 14.87 13.08
CA SER A 56 -4.69 14.13 14.06
C SER A 56 -5.24 12.82 13.49
N VAL A 57 -5.17 12.64 12.17
CA VAL A 57 -5.65 11.45 11.45
C VAL A 57 -4.50 10.90 10.59
N CYS A 58 -3.46 10.46 11.26
CA CYS A 58 -2.35 9.73 10.69
C CYS A 58 -1.88 8.66 11.69
N ASP A 59 -1.47 7.51 11.17
CA ASP A 59 -0.94 6.43 12.00
C ASP A 59 -0.13 5.45 11.14
N SER A 60 0.60 4.56 11.79
CA SER A 60 1.40 3.51 11.20
C SER A 60 0.94 2.15 11.74
N LEU A 61 0.59 1.23 10.86
CA LEU A 61 0.16 -0.11 11.19
C LEU A 61 1.26 -1.11 10.86
N GLU A 62 1.52 -2.07 11.74
CA GLU A 62 2.43 -3.20 11.48
C GLU A 62 1.78 -4.21 10.49
N LYS A 63 1.44 -3.73 9.30
CA LYS A 63 0.73 -4.46 8.26
C LYS A 63 1.40 -4.29 6.88
N GLY A 64 2.72 -4.20 6.84
CA GLY A 64 3.44 -4.17 5.57
C GLY A 64 3.43 -5.52 4.84
N VAL A 65 3.85 -5.53 3.57
CA VAL A 65 3.78 -6.72 2.69
C VAL A 65 4.58 -7.92 3.21
N ILE A 66 5.60 -7.70 4.04
CA ILE A 66 6.37 -8.78 4.68
C ILE A 66 5.47 -9.65 5.56
N THR A 67 4.44 -9.08 6.19
CA THR A 67 3.49 -9.86 6.98
C THR A 67 2.64 -10.79 6.10
N LEU A 68 2.32 -10.38 4.89
CA LEU A 68 1.66 -11.21 3.88
C LEU A 68 2.59 -12.34 3.43
N TYR A 69 3.84 -12.03 3.06
CA TYR A 69 4.81 -13.04 2.62
C TYR A 69 5.03 -14.11 3.68
N ASN A 70 5.31 -13.73 4.92
CA ASN A 70 5.52 -14.66 6.01
C ASN A 70 4.32 -15.60 6.24
N ARG A 71 3.09 -15.08 6.13
CA ARG A 71 1.87 -15.88 6.24
C ARG A 71 1.73 -16.88 5.08
N ILE A 72 2.01 -16.43 3.84
CA ILE A 72 1.94 -17.27 2.63
C ILE A 72 2.99 -18.37 2.72
N ILE A 73 4.26 -18.02 2.98
CA ILE A 73 5.36 -18.99 3.09
C ILE A 73 5.03 -20.07 4.13
N SER A 74 4.63 -19.64 5.32
CA SER A 74 4.26 -20.57 6.39
C SER A 74 3.11 -21.49 6.00
N ARG A 75 2.09 -20.95 5.34
CA ARG A 75 0.91 -21.71 4.94
C ARG A 75 1.20 -22.70 3.82
N VAL A 76 1.96 -22.27 2.80
CA VAL A 76 2.36 -23.15 1.68
C VAL A 76 3.28 -24.27 2.18
N SER A 77 4.24 -23.94 3.06
CA SER A 77 5.10 -24.95 3.68
C SER A 77 4.30 -25.99 4.46
N SER A 78 3.30 -25.56 5.23
CA SER A 78 2.44 -26.46 6.01
C SER A 78 1.55 -27.36 5.15
N ASP A 79 0.93 -26.78 4.11
CA ASP A 79 -0.13 -27.48 3.35
C ASP A 79 0.42 -28.30 2.17
N PHE A 80 1.58 -27.93 1.64
CA PHE A 80 2.13 -28.50 0.41
C PHE A 80 3.56 -29.03 0.57
N ASP A 81 4.20 -28.88 1.74
CA ASP A 81 5.61 -29.21 1.99
C ASP A 81 6.55 -28.55 0.97
N MET A 82 6.28 -27.29 0.64
CA MET A 82 7.00 -26.49 -0.34
C MET A 82 7.54 -25.19 0.30
N LEU A 83 8.68 -24.73 -0.18
CA LEU A 83 9.25 -23.42 0.18
C LEU A 83 9.04 -22.44 -0.98
N LEU A 84 8.48 -21.29 -0.67
CA LEU A 84 8.39 -20.16 -1.58
C LEU A 84 9.38 -19.07 -1.17
N GLU A 85 9.95 -18.40 -2.15
CA GLU A 85 10.66 -17.13 -1.96
C GLU A 85 9.70 -15.95 -2.19
N ASP A 86 10.08 -14.76 -1.71
CA ASP A 86 9.28 -13.54 -1.91
C ASP A 86 9.04 -13.26 -3.40
N THR A 87 10.03 -13.53 -4.25
CA THR A 87 9.96 -13.38 -5.71
C THR A 87 8.95 -14.32 -6.36
N ASP A 88 8.75 -15.51 -5.80
CA ASP A 88 7.73 -16.46 -6.28
C ASP A 88 6.33 -15.93 -5.97
N ILE A 89 6.17 -15.40 -4.76
CA ILE A 89 4.91 -14.81 -4.31
C ILE A 89 4.56 -13.62 -5.20
N ASP A 90 5.51 -12.72 -5.47
CA ASP A 90 5.31 -11.59 -6.39
C ASP A 90 4.88 -12.05 -7.79
N THR A 91 5.55 -13.08 -8.30
CA THR A 91 5.25 -13.65 -9.62
C THR A 91 3.80 -14.15 -9.68
N ILE A 92 3.33 -14.83 -8.63
CA ILE A 92 1.96 -15.33 -8.55
C ILE A 92 0.94 -14.19 -8.38
N ILE A 93 1.23 -13.23 -7.49
CA ILE A 93 0.35 -12.06 -7.25
C ILE A 93 0.16 -11.25 -8.53
N LEU A 94 1.25 -11.02 -9.27
CA LEU A 94 1.24 -10.28 -10.54
C LEU A 94 0.68 -11.07 -11.73
N GLY A 95 0.22 -12.31 -11.51
CA GLY A 95 -0.35 -13.15 -12.56
C GLY A 95 0.63 -13.57 -13.66
N LYS A 96 1.94 -13.54 -13.36
CA LYS A 96 2.98 -14.00 -14.29
C LYS A 96 3.02 -15.52 -14.32
N ASN A 97 3.64 -16.09 -15.39
CA ASN A 97 3.83 -17.54 -15.47
C ASN A 97 4.68 -18.03 -14.30
N SER A 98 4.20 -19.10 -13.65
CA SER A 98 4.89 -19.76 -12.56
C SER A 98 4.77 -21.28 -12.74
N ASP A 99 5.76 -22.01 -12.24
CA ASP A 99 5.81 -23.47 -12.29
C ASP A 99 5.04 -24.15 -11.15
N TYR A 100 4.31 -23.36 -10.34
CA TYR A 100 3.54 -23.84 -9.21
C TYR A 100 2.18 -24.40 -9.62
N SER A 101 1.70 -25.37 -8.85
CA SER A 101 0.38 -25.98 -9.09
C SER A 101 -0.75 -24.93 -8.91
N ASP A 102 -1.87 -25.16 -9.61
CA ASP A 102 -3.07 -24.31 -9.47
C ASP A 102 -3.56 -24.18 -8.02
N SER A 103 -3.33 -25.19 -7.19
CA SER A 103 -3.71 -25.18 -5.78
C SER A 103 -2.88 -24.19 -4.97
N VAL A 104 -1.57 -24.14 -5.20
CA VAL A 104 -0.67 -23.16 -4.58
C VAL A 104 -1.01 -21.75 -5.07
N ILE A 105 -1.18 -21.56 -6.39
CA ILE A 105 -1.53 -20.28 -6.98
C ILE A 105 -2.85 -19.74 -6.39
N ARG A 106 -3.88 -20.59 -6.29
CA ARG A 106 -5.17 -20.20 -5.69
C ARG A 106 -5.03 -19.80 -4.23
N LEU A 107 -4.23 -20.55 -3.45
CA LEU A 107 -4.00 -20.23 -2.04
C LEU A 107 -3.33 -18.88 -1.88
N VAL A 108 -2.24 -18.60 -2.64
CA VAL A 108 -1.53 -17.32 -2.60
C VAL A 108 -2.49 -16.17 -2.94
N LYS A 109 -3.25 -16.28 -4.03
CA LYS A 109 -4.23 -15.25 -4.44
C LYS A 109 -5.33 -15.03 -3.39
N GLN A 110 -5.83 -16.10 -2.78
CA GLN A 110 -6.84 -16.01 -1.72
C GLN A 110 -6.28 -15.30 -0.48
N MET A 111 -5.06 -15.63 -0.06
CA MET A 111 -4.41 -15.00 1.09
C MET A 111 -4.09 -13.53 0.82
N THR A 112 -3.70 -13.19 -0.41
CA THR A 112 -3.46 -11.81 -0.82
C THR A 112 -4.76 -10.99 -0.76
N LYS A 113 -5.87 -11.53 -1.27
CA LYS A 113 -7.18 -10.89 -1.16
C LYS A 113 -7.58 -10.66 0.30
N GLN A 114 -7.41 -11.68 1.13
CA GLN A 114 -7.72 -11.59 2.56
C GLN A 114 -6.87 -10.50 3.25
N TYR A 115 -5.58 -10.42 2.93
CA TYR A 115 -4.69 -9.39 3.48
C TYR A 115 -5.17 -7.97 3.09
N VAL A 116 -5.55 -7.74 1.82
CA VAL A 116 -6.12 -6.46 1.38
C VAL A 116 -7.41 -6.16 2.14
N ASP A 117 -8.29 -7.13 2.26
CA ASP A 117 -9.55 -6.99 3.01
C ASP A 117 -9.31 -6.65 4.50
N ASP A 118 -8.29 -7.27 5.12
CA ASP A 118 -7.94 -7.07 6.53
C ASP A 118 -7.39 -5.67 6.78
N PHE A 119 -6.50 -5.15 5.93
CA PHE A 119 -5.97 -3.81 6.16
C PHE A 119 -6.99 -2.71 5.83
N LEU A 120 -7.81 -2.87 4.81
CA LEU A 120 -8.91 -1.94 4.53
C LEU A 120 -9.93 -1.93 5.68
N GLY A 121 -10.21 -3.09 6.27
CA GLY A 121 -10.99 -3.21 7.49
C GLY A 121 -10.37 -2.43 8.64
N ALA A 122 -9.06 -2.60 8.86
CA ALA A 122 -8.34 -1.90 9.93
C ALA A 122 -8.31 -0.38 9.76
N LEU A 123 -8.25 0.14 8.53
CA LEU A 123 -8.39 1.58 8.25
C LEU A 123 -9.80 2.08 8.62
N ARG A 124 -10.84 1.33 8.26
CA ARG A 124 -12.23 1.69 8.62
C ARG A 124 -12.47 1.69 10.13
N GLU A 125 -11.92 0.74 10.86
CA GLU A 125 -11.98 0.69 12.33
C GLU A 125 -11.34 1.92 12.98
N ARG A 126 -10.39 2.57 12.30
CA ARG A 126 -9.77 3.83 12.71
C ARG A 126 -10.53 5.08 12.24
N GLY A 127 -11.72 4.89 11.70
CA GLY A 127 -12.57 5.99 11.25
C GLY A 127 -12.22 6.56 9.88
N ILE A 128 -11.37 5.86 9.10
CA ILE A 128 -11.06 6.26 7.73
C ILE A 128 -12.22 5.86 6.82
N ASP A 129 -12.86 6.86 6.24
CA ASP A 129 -13.89 6.63 5.22
C ASP A 129 -13.23 6.32 3.87
N LEU A 130 -13.39 5.08 3.42
CA LEU A 130 -12.84 4.59 2.15
C LEU A 130 -13.82 4.73 0.98
N LYS A 131 -15.04 5.22 1.21
CA LYS A 131 -16.09 5.32 0.18
C LYS A 131 -16.23 6.71 -0.41
N THR A 132 -15.91 7.74 0.36
CA THR A 132 -16.03 9.13 -0.06
C THR A 132 -14.67 9.80 -0.16
N GLY A 133 -14.56 10.79 -1.02
CA GLY A 133 -13.29 11.46 -1.29
C GLY A 133 -12.41 10.70 -2.28
N CYS A 134 -11.12 10.86 -2.14
CA CYS A 134 -10.10 10.22 -2.98
C CYS A 134 -9.15 9.41 -2.10
N ILE A 135 -8.73 8.25 -2.58
CA ILE A 135 -7.72 7.45 -1.92
C ILE A 135 -6.54 7.30 -2.87
N VAL A 136 -5.35 7.55 -2.35
CA VAL A 136 -4.07 7.46 -3.06
C VAL A 136 -3.23 6.38 -2.41
N PHE A 137 -2.99 5.30 -3.12
CA PHE A 137 -2.06 4.26 -2.68
C PHE A 137 -0.68 4.53 -3.25
N ILE A 138 0.36 4.42 -2.42
CA ILE A 138 1.74 4.72 -2.78
C ILE A 138 2.68 3.57 -2.42
N SER A 139 3.89 3.61 -3.00
CA SER A 139 4.98 2.66 -2.84
C SER A 139 4.84 1.30 -3.54
N GLY A 140 5.85 0.46 -3.36
CA GLY A 140 5.97 -0.84 -4.03
C GLY A 140 4.86 -1.83 -3.67
N GLY A 141 4.37 -1.79 -2.44
CA GLY A 141 3.24 -2.62 -2.01
C GLY A 141 1.94 -2.26 -2.71
N ALA A 142 1.70 -0.98 -2.97
CA ALA A 142 0.54 -0.53 -3.74
C ALA A 142 0.60 -1.05 -5.18
N LYS A 143 1.78 -1.02 -5.81
CA LYS A 143 2.00 -1.56 -7.15
C LYS A 143 1.78 -3.06 -7.21
N LEU A 144 2.30 -3.80 -6.23
CA LEU A 144 2.13 -5.25 -6.13
C LEU A 144 0.66 -5.64 -5.99
N LEU A 145 -0.09 -4.91 -5.17
CA LEU A 145 -1.48 -5.23 -4.80
C LEU A 145 -2.52 -4.54 -5.70
N ARG A 146 -2.10 -3.84 -6.74
CA ARG A 146 -2.95 -3.01 -7.61
C ARG A 146 -4.23 -3.71 -8.05
N GLU A 147 -4.13 -4.93 -8.60
CA GLU A 147 -5.28 -5.69 -9.08
C GLU A 147 -6.32 -5.92 -7.99
N TYR A 148 -5.88 -6.19 -6.76
CA TYR A 148 -6.77 -6.44 -5.62
C TYR A 148 -7.41 -5.16 -5.10
N LEU A 149 -6.69 -4.03 -5.16
CA LEU A 149 -7.19 -2.72 -4.76
C LEU A 149 -8.22 -2.19 -5.75
N GLU A 150 -8.00 -2.36 -7.04
CA GLU A 150 -8.92 -1.91 -8.09
C GLU A 150 -10.20 -2.77 -8.14
N ASN A 151 -10.12 -4.04 -7.78
CA ASN A 151 -11.26 -4.98 -7.83
C ASN A 151 -12.02 -5.13 -6.50
N THR A 152 -11.71 -4.33 -5.46
CA THR A 152 -12.47 -4.37 -4.20
C THR A 152 -13.67 -3.45 -4.25
N ASP A 153 -14.79 -3.89 -3.66
CA ASP A 153 -15.98 -3.06 -3.45
C ASP A 153 -15.90 -2.17 -2.19
N LYS A 154 -14.82 -2.28 -1.41
CA LYS A 154 -14.63 -1.55 -0.15
C LYS A 154 -14.18 -0.12 -0.32
N ILE A 155 -13.70 0.23 -1.50
CA ILE A 155 -13.13 1.54 -1.82
C ILE A 155 -14.06 2.28 -2.81
N GLY A 156 -14.11 3.62 -2.69
CA GLY A 156 -14.81 4.49 -3.64
C GLY A 156 -13.88 4.90 -4.81
N ASN A 157 -13.56 6.18 -4.90
CA ASN A 157 -12.65 6.69 -5.93
C ASN A 157 -11.20 6.35 -5.61
N ILE A 158 -10.54 5.59 -6.51
CA ILE A 158 -9.11 5.28 -6.40
C ILE A 158 -8.37 6.19 -7.38
N GLN A 159 -7.39 6.93 -6.86
CA GLN A 159 -6.40 7.62 -7.68
C GLN A 159 -5.07 6.92 -7.46
N ASP A 160 -4.57 6.33 -8.53
CA ASP A 160 -3.30 5.64 -8.50
C ASP A 160 -2.15 6.62 -8.54
N CYS A 161 -1.38 6.62 -7.48
CA CYS A 161 -0.07 7.20 -7.47
C CYS A 161 0.98 6.13 -7.23
N VAL A 162 1.33 5.44 -8.28
CA VAL A 162 2.53 4.62 -8.30
C VAL A 162 3.67 5.53 -8.73
N HIS A 163 4.20 6.32 -7.81
CA HIS A 163 5.50 6.92 -7.99
C HIS A 163 6.52 6.04 -7.27
N GLU A 164 7.40 5.42 -8.05
CA GLU A 164 8.65 4.91 -7.53
C GLU A 164 9.46 6.13 -7.05
N LEU A 165 9.58 6.29 -5.74
CA LEU A 165 10.54 7.17 -5.10
C LEU A 165 11.77 6.36 -4.72
#